data_ad1f444cb421227b9fff2b55ecce4720
#
_entry.id   ad1f444cb421227b9fff2b55ecce4720
#
_cell.length_a   1.000
_cell.length_b   1.000
_cell.length_c   1.000
_cell.angle_alpha   90.00
_cell.angle_beta   90.00
_cell.angle_gamma   90.00
#
_symmetry.space_group_name_H-M   'P 1'
#
loop_
_entity.id
_entity.type
_entity.pdbx_description
1 polymer ?
#
loop_
_entity_poly.entity_id
_entity_poly.type
_entity_poly.pdbx_seq_one_letter_code
_entity_poly.pdbx_strand_id
1 'polypeptide(L)'
;MPPDPITQFNQQLTRRRFFGNTGTGLGIAALSSLMGTSDSIPAATDLEAPHFPAKAKRVIYMFQNGAPSHVDLFDHKPGMAKFRDTQLPESIQQGKRLSTMTQGKEQKVLSSPWKFRPYGKCGTQMSQLVPHMGSIADDICLVRSMHTEAVNHAPAITYFLTGSEMPGRPSFGSWLSYGLGSANDELPTFCAMTSVDRELSCGQIFYDWYWGSGFLPSHHQGVKFRGNGDPVLYLSNPNGIDRKLRKSLLDDLAALNSLRQQEIGDPEILTRISQYEMAYRMQASIPDLTDINTEPQHILDLYGPDVMRRGSFAQNCLLARR
;
A
#
# COMPACT_ATOMS: atom_id res chain seq x y z
N MET A 1 -16.71 2.09 43.03
CA MET A 1 -15.34 2.00 43.57
C MET A 1 -14.45 2.82 42.64
N PRO A 2 -13.55 3.66 43.12
CA PRO A 2 -12.59 4.34 42.28
C PRO A 2 -11.72 3.27 41.60
N PRO A 3 -11.31 3.45 40.32
CA PRO A 3 -10.47 2.49 39.64
C PRO A 3 -9.11 2.36 40.33
N ASP A 4 -8.58 1.11 40.32
CA ASP A 4 -7.28 0.76 40.88
C ASP A 4 -6.18 1.72 40.39
N PRO A 5 -5.25 2.15 41.25
CA PRO A 5 -4.15 3.06 40.88
C PRO A 5 -3.30 2.59 39.67
N ILE A 6 -3.15 1.27 39.47
CA ILE A 6 -2.44 0.69 38.34
C ILE A 6 -3.26 0.90 37.04
N THR A 7 -4.57 0.75 37.11
CA THR A 7 -5.48 1.01 35.99
C THR A 7 -5.50 2.49 35.61
N GLN A 8 -5.50 3.40 36.61
CA GLN A 8 -5.37 4.84 36.37
C GLN A 8 -4.02 5.23 35.74
N PHE A 9 -2.93 4.63 36.22
CA PHE A 9 -1.60 4.87 35.68
C PHE A 9 -1.46 4.37 34.26
N ASN A 10 -1.97 3.17 33.95
CA ASN A 10 -1.99 2.62 32.57
C ASN A 10 -2.88 3.42 31.63
N GLN A 11 -3.98 4.01 32.12
CA GLN A 11 -4.83 4.92 31.34
C GLN A 11 -4.11 6.23 30.98
N GLN A 12 -3.22 6.71 31.84
CA GLN A 12 -2.44 7.92 31.60
C GLN A 12 -1.25 7.69 30.64
N LEU A 13 -0.75 6.44 30.58
CA LEU A 13 0.46 6.08 29.83
C LEU A 13 0.23 5.65 28.38
N THR A 14 -0.99 5.55 27.87
CA THR A 14 -1.18 5.27 26.43
C THR A 14 -0.67 6.46 25.63
N ARG A 15 0.45 6.26 24.92
CA ARG A 15 1.06 7.27 24.01
C ARG A 15 0.02 7.91 23.10
N ARG A 16 -0.98 7.15 22.65
CA ARG A 16 -2.09 7.66 21.84
C ARG A 16 -2.98 8.65 22.56
N ARG A 17 -3.27 8.44 23.85
CA ARG A 17 -4.06 9.39 24.64
C ARG A 17 -3.28 10.67 24.93
N PHE A 18 -1.96 10.54 25.16
CA PHE A 18 -1.06 11.69 25.28
C PHE A 18 -1.04 12.52 24.00
N PHE A 19 -0.83 11.88 22.84
CA PHE A 19 -0.83 12.59 21.56
C PHE A 19 -2.23 13.00 21.10
N GLY A 20 -3.28 12.25 21.41
CA GLY A 20 -4.67 12.62 21.10
C GLY A 20 -5.09 13.89 21.87
N ASN A 21 -4.81 13.98 23.15
CA ASN A 21 -5.17 15.15 23.96
C ASN A 21 -4.26 16.37 23.70
N THR A 22 -2.97 16.16 23.45
CA THR A 22 -2.01 17.25 23.20
C THR A 22 -2.07 17.70 21.72
N GLY A 23 -2.20 16.78 20.78
CA GLY A 23 -2.30 17.08 19.35
C GLY A 23 -3.64 17.72 18.98
N THR A 24 -4.74 17.28 19.60
CA THR A 24 -6.06 17.87 19.39
C THR A 24 -6.13 19.28 19.99
N GLY A 25 -5.58 19.47 21.20
CA GLY A 25 -5.59 20.79 21.84
C GLY A 25 -4.74 21.84 21.10
N LEU A 26 -3.51 21.51 20.71
CA LEU A 26 -2.62 22.39 19.96
C LEU A 26 -3.07 22.57 18.49
N GLY A 27 -3.54 21.48 17.86
CA GLY A 27 -4.05 21.54 16.48
C GLY A 27 -5.33 22.35 16.37
N ILE A 28 -6.27 22.23 17.32
CA ILE A 28 -7.49 23.01 17.38
C ILE A 28 -7.17 24.48 17.69
N ALA A 29 -6.27 24.76 18.62
CA ALA A 29 -5.86 26.14 18.93
C ALA A 29 -5.14 26.81 17.74
N ALA A 30 -4.30 26.10 17.03
CA ALA A 30 -3.64 26.60 15.81
C ALA A 30 -4.63 26.81 14.66
N LEU A 31 -5.58 25.89 14.47
CA LEU A 31 -6.60 25.96 13.40
C LEU A 31 -7.61 27.06 13.70
N SER A 32 -8.08 27.20 14.94
CA SER A 32 -9.01 28.25 15.34
C SER A 32 -8.38 29.65 15.25
N SER A 33 -7.06 29.78 15.50
CA SER A 33 -6.35 31.05 15.31
C SER A 33 -6.17 31.42 13.83
N LEU A 34 -6.17 30.45 12.93
CA LEU A 34 -6.07 30.66 11.48
C LEU A 34 -7.43 30.90 10.81
N MET A 35 -8.53 30.40 11.38
CA MET A 35 -9.86 30.45 10.77
C MET A 35 -10.77 31.55 11.34
N GLY A 36 -10.38 32.27 12.39
CA GLY A 36 -11.04 33.52 12.87
C GLY A 36 -12.53 33.42 13.23
N THR A 37 -13.12 32.22 13.38
CA THR A 37 -14.52 32.06 13.74
C THR A 37 -14.71 30.97 14.78
N SER A 38 -15.28 31.37 15.92
CA SER A 38 -15.84 30.51 16.92
C SER A 38 -17.21 30.03 16.44
N ASP A 39 -17.31 28.82 15.91
CA ASP A 39 -18.47 27.97 16.05
C ASP A 39 -18.28 26.65 15.29
N SER A 40 -18.44 25.54 16.02
CA SER A 40 -18.55 24.15 15.57
C SER A 40 -17.35 23.56 14.80
N ILE A 41 -16.69 22.57 15.40
CA ILE A 41 -15.76 21.66 14.71
C ILE A 41 -16.56 20.93 13.64
N PRO A 42 -16.25 21.10 12.34
CA PRO A 42 -16.88 20.27 11.31
C PRO A 42 -16.51 18.81 11.59
N ALA A 43 -17.49 17.93 11.64
CA ALA A 43 -17.24 16.50 11.53
C ALA A 43 -16.46 16.28 10.23
N ALA A 44 -15.60 15.26 10.19
CA ALA A 44 -14.67 14.95 9.07
C ALA A 44 -15.37 14.70 7.69
N THR A 45 -16.63 15.08 7.57
CA THR A 45 -17.46 14.98 6.36
C THR A 45 -17.38 16.20 5.44
N ASP A 46 -16.73 17.33 5.87
CA ASP A 46 -16.55 18.52 5.06
C ASP A 46 -15.11 18.65 4.53
N LEU A 47 -14.57 17.55 3.97
CA LEU A 47 -13.48 17.68 3.04
C LEU A 47 -14.00 18.48 1.85
N GLU A 48 -13.45 19.67 1.61
CA GLU A 48 -13.75 20.47 0.42
C GLU A 48 -13.76 19.55 -0.80
N ALA A 49 -14.77 19.67 -1.64
CA ALA A 49 -14.87 18.90 -2.86
C ALA A 49 -13.54 19.01 -3.65
N PRO A 50 -13.02 17.93 -4.22
CA PRO A 50 -11.76 17.97 -4.94
C PRO A 50 -11.81 19.04 -6.03
N HIS A 51 -10.71 19.75 -6.24
CA HIS A 51 -10.61 20.84 -7.23
C HIS A 51 -11.02 20.44 -8.65
N PHE A 52 -10.99 19.13 -8.94
CA PHE A 52 -11.41 18.55 -10.22
C PHE A 52 -12.38 17.40 -9.97
N PRO A 53 -13.39 17.21 -10.84
CA PRO A 53 -14.28 16.07 -10.76
C PRO A 53 -13.48 14.75 -10.79
N ALA A 54 -13.73 13.88 -9.82
CA ALA A 54 -13.10 12.56 -9.78
C ALA A 54 -13.60 11.69 -10.95
N LYS A 55 -12.69 11.20 -11.78
CA LYS A 55 -12.98 10.29 -12.90
C LYS A 55 -12.72 8.84 -12.52
N ALA A 56 -11.64 8.58 -11.77
CA ALA A 56 -11.26 7.24 -11.33
C ALA A 56 -12.05 6.84 -10.07
N LYS A 57 -12.63 5.65 -10.10
CA LYS A 57 -13.37 5.08 -8.96
C LYS A 57 -12.55 4.03 -8.20
N ARG A 58 -11.52 3.47 -8.83
CA ARG A 58 -10.66 2.40 -8.28
C ARG A 58 -9.22 2.66 -8.66
N VAL A 59 -8.31 2.23 -7.81
CA VAL A 59 -6.86 2.33 -8.03
C VAL A 59 -6.26 0.94 -7.90
N ILE A 60 -5.55 0.48 -8.93
CA ILE A 60 -4.71 -0.71 -8.88
C ILE A 60 -3.27 -0.26 -8.93
N TYR A 61 -2.53 -0.50 -7.84
CA TYR A 61 -1.14 -0.11 -7.71
C TYR A 61 -0.24 -1.34 -7.88
N MET A 62 0.35 -1.48 -9.08
CA MET A 62 1.24 -2.60 -9.41
C MET A 62 2.68 -2.24 -9.09
N PHE A 63 3.16 -2.68 -7.94
CA PHE A 63 4.51 -2.39 -7.46
C PHE A 63 5.47 -3.55 -7.74
N GLN A 64 6.59 -3.25 -8.38
CA GLN A 64 7.67 -4.20 -8.63
C GLN A 64 8.78 -3.99 -7.62
N ASN A 65 8.85 -4.88 -6.63
CA ASN A 65 9.83 -4.81 -5.55
C ASN A 65 11.26 -4.99 -6.07
N GLY A 66 12.18 -4.16 -5.55
CA GLY A 66 13.57 -4.16 -6.00
C GLY A 66 13.84 -3.35 -7.27
N ALA A 67 12.80 -2.90 -7.94
CA ALA A 67 12.76 -2.04 -9.12
C ALA A 67 13.53 -2.57 -10.35
N PRO A 68 12.92 -2.59 -11.52
CA PRO A 68 13.62 -2.85 -12.78
C PRO A 68 14.51 -1.65 -13.16
N SER A 69 15.55 -1.89 -13.95
CA SER A 69 16.43 -0.83 -14.44
C SER A 69 15.67 0.13 -15.38
N HIS A 70 15.43 1.36 -14.91
CA HIS A 70 14.75 2.36 -15.74
C HIS A 70 15.52 2.75 -16.99
N VAL A 71 16.87 2.75 -16.94
CA VAL A 71 17.75 3.06 -18.07
C VAL A 71 17.66 2.00 -19.15
N ASP A 72 17.38 0.75 -18.79
CA ASP A 72 17.23 -0.36 -19.73
C ASP A 72 15.82 -0.48 -20.30
N LEU A 73 14.82 0.13 -19.67
CA LEU A 73 13.41 -0.06 -20.04
C LEU A 73 12.74 1.21 -20.59
N PHE A 74 12.89 2.34 -19.90
CA PHE A 74 12.03 3.51 -20.14
C PHE A 74 12.79 4.83 -20.36
N ASP A 75 14.03 4.91 -19.91
CA ASP A 75 14.81 6.15 -19.95
C ASP A 75 15.98 6.04 -20.93
N HIS A 76 15.68 6.19 -22.21
CA HIS A 76 16.65 6.08 -23.30
C HIS A 76 17.71 7.18 -23.22
N LYS A 77 18.97 6.79 -23.01
CA LYS A 77 20.12 7.69 -22.89
C LYS A 77 21.23 7.33 -23.90
N PRO A 78 21.00 7.57 -25.21
CA PRO A 78 21.94 7.16 -26.27
C PRO A 78 23.32 7.81 -26.11
N GLY A 79 23.38 9.02 -25.51
CA GLY A 79 24.64 9.73 -25.24
C GLY A 79 25.58 9.02 -24.26
N MET A 80 25.07 8.09 -23.44
CA MET A 80 25.90 7.32 -22.52
C MET A 80 26.79 6.29 -23.21
N ALA A 81 26.45 5.87 -24.42
CA ALA A 81 27.20 4.83 -25.15
C ALA A 81 28.68 5.22 -25.35
N LYS A 82 28.96 6.50 -25.63
CA LYS A 82 30.31 7.01 -25.82
C LYS A 82 31.18 7.03 -24.55
N PHE A 83 30.54 6.93 -23.38
CA PHE A 83 31.22 6.91 -22.08
C PHE A 83 31.27 5.53 -21.46
N ARG A 84 30.76 4.50 -22.16
CA ARG A 84 30.73 3.13 -21.65
C ARG A 84 32.11 2.69 -21.19
N ASP A 85 32.17 2.04 -20.04
CA ASP A 85 33.38 1.52 -19.37
C ASP A 85 34.42 2.58 -18.97
N THR A 86 34.13 3.88 -19.16
CA THR A 86 34.96 4.95 -18.58
C THR A 86 34.63 5.15 -17.11
N GLN A 87 35.62 5.66 -16.36
CA GLN A 87 35.42 6.00 -14.93
C GLN A 87 34.37 7.11 -14.80
N LEU A 88 33.47 6.96 -13.81
CA LEU A 88 32.49 7.99 -13.49
C LEU A 88 33.20 9.28 -13.02
N PRO A 89 32.91 10.45 -13.62
CA PRO A 89 33.55 11.70 -13.24
C PRO A 89 33.35 12.06 -11.75
N GLU A 90 34.38 12.59 -11.11
CA GLU A 90 34.32 13.00 -9.70
C GLU A 90 33.19 14.02 -9.44
N SER A 91 32.91 14.91 -10.40
CA SER A 91 31.81 15.88 -10.32
C SER A 91 30.42 15.24 -10.12
N ILE A 92 30.28 13.98 -10.53
CA ILE A 92 29.05 13.19 -10.33
C ILE A 92 29.10 12.39 -9.02
N GLN A 93 30.30 12.03 -8.58
CA GLN A 93 30.50 11.25 -7.34
C GLN A 93 30.46 12.11 -6.08
N GLN A 94 30.94 13.35 -6.14
CA GLN A 94 31.06 14.22 -4.99
C GLN A 94 29.75 14.38 -4.22
N GLY A 95 29.80 14.10 -2.90
CA GLY A 95 28.68 14.24 -1.99
C GLY A 95 27.60 13.18 -2.08
N LYS A 96 27.73 12.20 -2.98
CA LYS A 96 26.74 11.11 -3.10
C LYS A 96 27.09 9.94 -2.19
N ARG A 97 26.12 9.51 -1.41
CA ARG A 97 26.22 8.28 -0.62
C ARG A 97 26.18 7.07 -1.54
N LEU A 98 27.20 6.22 -1.44
CA LEU A 98 27.24 4.94 -2.14
C LEU A 98 26.64 3.83 -1.27
N SER A 99 26.07 2.79 -1.91
CA SER A 99 25.68 1.58 -1.19
C SER A 99 26.91 0.84 -0.68
N THR A 100 26.77 0.06 0.39
CA THR A 100 27.84 -0.79 0.92
C THR A 100 28.40 -1.78 -0.11
N MET A 101 27.59 -2.17 -1.09
CA MET A 101 28.00 -3.09 -2.16
C MET A 101 28.92 -2.43 -3.20
N THR A 102 28.85 -1.13 -3.37
CA THR A 102 29.60 -0.37 -4.37
C THR A 102 30.68 0.51 -3.76
N GLN A 103 30.66 0.69 -2.45
CA GLN A 103 31.67 1.46 -1.73
C GLN A 103 33.07 0.84 -1.89
N GLY A 104 34.06 1.66 -2.23
CA GLY A 104 35.46 1.20 -2.44
C GLY A 104 35.70 0.47 -3.77
N LYS A 105 34.74 0.38 -4.66
CA LYS A 105 34.87 -0.20 -6.00
C LYS A 105 34.94 0.91 -7.06
N GLU A 106 35.61 0.58 -8.18
CA GLU A 106 35.55 1.46 -9.37
C GLU A 106 34.09 1.65 -9.81
N GLN A 107 33.74 2.90 -10.05
CA GLN A 107 32.43 3.28 -10.57
C GLN A 107 32.56 3.55 -12.07
N LYS A 108 32.12 2.60 -12.90
CA LYS A 108 32.15 2.72 -14.36
C LYS A 108 30.79 3.12 -14.92
N VAL A 109 30.78 3.93 -15.96
CA VAL A 109 29.57 4.27 -16.71
C VAL A 109 29.11 3.06 -17.50
N LEU A 110 27.85 2.67 -17.31
CA LEU A 110 27.19 1.63 -18.09
C LEU A 110 26.09 2.25 -18.93
N SER A 111 26.07 1.94 -20.22
CA SER A 111 24.96 2.26 -21.11
C SER A 111 24.08 1.03 -21.31
N SER A 112 22.80 1.22 -21.57
CA SER A 112 21.92 0.13 -21.89
C SER A 112 22.39 -0.64 -23.13
N PRO A 113 22.48 -1.98 -23.06
CA PRO A 113 22.78 -2.82 -24.24
C PRO A 113 21.57 -3.05 -25.14
N TRP A 114 20.38 -2.65 -24.68
CA TRP A 114 19.11 -2.94 -25.33
C TRP A 114 18.73 -1.86 -26.34
N LYS A 115 18.03 -2.28 -27.41
CA LYS A 115 17.55 -1.36 -28.43
C LYS A 115 16.27 -0.68 -27.95
N PHE A 116 16.18 0.61 -28.21
CA PHE A 116 15.00 1.43 -28.02
C PHE A 116 14.37 1.77 -29.36
N ARG A 117 13.07 1.93 -29.36
CA ARG A 117 12.30 2.37 -30.53
C ARG A 117 11.10 3.22 -30.08
N PRO A 118 10.56 4.06 -30.96
CA PRO A 118 9.33 4.77 -30.68
C PRO A 118 8.14 3.79 -30.68
N TYR A 119 7.22 4.00 -29.74
CA TYR A 119 5.96 3.28 -29.63
C TYR A 119 4.80 4.26 -29.60
N GLY A 120 3.62 3.80 -30.07
CA GLY A 120 2.41 4.59 -30.13
C GLY A 120 2.50 5.77 -31.12
N LYS A 121 1.42 6.53 -31.20
CA LYS A 121 1.38 7.81 -31.96
C LYS A 121 2.16 8.90 -31.23
N CYS A 122 2.25 8.81 -29.90
CA CYS A 122 3.04 9.72 -29.07
C CYS A 122 4.55 9.60 -29.29
N GLY A 123 5.03 8.52 -29.92
CA GLY A 123 6.44 8.30 -30.21
C GLY A 123 7.32 8.06 -28.98
N THR A 124 6.74 7.61 -27.86
CA THR A 124 7.47 7.37 -26.62
C THR A 124 8.54 6.30 -26.80
N GLN A 125 9.80 6.64 -26.48
CA GLN A 125 10.92 5.72 -26.56
C GLN A 125 10.86 4.69 -25.44
N MET A 126 10.74 3.41 -25.78
CA MET A 126 10.80 2.30 -24.84
C MET A 126 11.70 1.19 -25.39
N SER A 127 12.22 0.38 -24.46
CA SER A 127 13.07 -0.75 -24.77
C SER A 127 12.30 -1.87 -25.49
N GLN A 128 13.00 -2.64 -26.28
CA GLN A 128 12.52 -3.90 -26.86
C GLN A 128 12.10 -4.95 -25.79
N LEU A 129 12.53 -4.76 -24.55
CA LEU A 129 12.21 -5.68 -23.43
C LEU A 129 10.77 -5.52 -22.93
N VAL A 130 10.10 -4.42 -23.25
CA VAL A 130 8.74 -4.12 -22.76
C VAL A 130 7.74 -3.90 -23.92
N PRO A 131 7.60 -4.87 -24.84
CA PRO A 131 6.79 -4.70 -26.05
C PRO A 131 5.29 -4.53 -25.72
N HIS A 132 4.79 -5.20 -24.69
CA HIS A 132 3.40 -5.08 -24.27
C HIS A 132 3.08 -3.72 -23.66
N MET A 133 4.01 -3.12 -22.88
CA MET A 133 3.85 -1.73 -22.43
C MET A 133 3.94 -0.76 -23.59
N GLY A 134 4.80 -1.06 -24.57
CA GLY A 134 4.87 -0.29 -25.81
C GLY A 134 3.56 -0.28 -26.60
N SER A 135 2.79 -1.37 -26.60
CA SER A 135 1.49 -1.44 -27.30
C SER A 135 0.42 -0.51 -26.73
N ILE A 136 0.56 -0.09 -25.46
CA ILE A 136 -0.35 0.84 -24.78
C ILE A 136 0.31 2.20 -24.50
N ALA A 137 1.36 2.56 -25.25
CA ALA A 137 2.15 3.76 -25.02
C ALA A 137 1.32 5.05 -25.07
N ASP A 138 0.27 5.09 -25.89
CA ASP A 138 -0.63 6.24 -26.00
C ASP A 138 -1.60 6.38 -24.83
N ASP A 139 -1.80 5.32 -24.04
CA ASP A 139 -2.74 5.26 -22.92
C ASP A 139 -2.07 5.46 -21.55
N ILE A 140 -0.73 5.52 -21.51
CA ILE A 140 0.04 5.63 -20.27
C ILE A 140 0.81 6.94 -20.18
N CYS A 141 0.99 7.43 -18.94
CA CYS A 141 1.88 8.55 -18.64
C CYS A 141 3.17 8.04 -18.02
N LEU A 142 4.31 8.28 -18.69
CA LEU A 142 5.63 7.87 -18.18
C LEU A 142 6.31 9.02 -17.45
N VAL A 143 6.39 8.93 -16.10
CA VAL A 143 7.01 9.93 -15.24
C VAL A 143 8.47 9.56 -15.00
N ARG A 144 9.41 10.24 -15.65
CA ARG A 144 10.87 9.97 -15.60
C ARG A 144 11.60 10.80 -14.53
N SER A 145 10.94 11.71 -13.88
CA SER A 145 11.53 12.67 -12.92
C SER A 145 11.43 12.23 -11.46
N MET A 146 11.05 10.97 -11.21
CA MET A 146 10.99 10.45 -9.84
C MET A 146 12.39 10.33 -9.25
N HIS A 147 12.55 10.74 -7.99
CA HIS A 147 13.83 10.79 -7.30
C HIS A 147 13.71 10.42 -5.82
N THR A 148 14.75 9.81 -5.28
CA THR A 148 14.94 9.54 -3.84
C THR A 148 16.41 9.60 -3.49
N GLU A 149 16.72 10.00 -2.25
CA GLU A 149 18.08 9.95 -1.69
C GLU A 149 18.45 8.56 -1.15
N ALA A 150 17.46 7.67 -1.04
CA ALA A 150 17.67 6.32 -0.53
C ALA A 150 18.57 5.49 -1.47
N VAL A 151 19.67 4.97 -0.95
CA VAL A 151 20.63 4.15 -1.72
C VAL A 151 20.37 2.64 -1.62
N ASN A 152 19.45 2.22 -0.75
CA ASN A 152 19.08 0.82 -0.53
C ASN A 152 17.59 0.61 -0.80
N HIS A 153 17.22 -0.63 -1.17
CA HIS A 153 15.85 -0.99 -1.51
C HIS A 153 14.86 -0.70 -0.39
N ALA A 154 15.12 -1.15 0.84
CA ALA A 154 14.14 -1.05 1.93
C ALA A 154 13.73 0.41 2.24
N PRO A 155 14.63 1.38 2.46
CA PRO A 155 14.25 2.78 2.66
C PRO A 155 13.63 3.40 1.39
N ALA A 156 14.14 3.07 0.18
CA ALA A 156 13.58 3.58 -1.06
C ALA A 156 12.13 3.12 -1.28
N ILE A 157 11.84 1.85 -1.01
CA ILE A 157 10.50 1.27 -1.12
C ILE A 157 9.58 1.89 -0.06
N THR A 158 10.08 2.04 1.18
CA THR A 158 9.32 2.69 2.26
C THR A 158 8.96 4.12 1.85
N TYR A 159 9.92 4.88 1.31
CA TYR A 159 9.68 6.22 0.80
C TYR A 159 8.64 6.24 -0.32
N PHE A 160 8.77 5.34 -1.30
CA PHE A 160 7.87 5.28 -2.45
C PHE A 160 6.43 4.94 -2.07
N LEU A 161 6.24 4.11 -1.04
CA LEU A 161 4.92 3.67 -0.60
C LEU A 161 4.29 4.54 0.49
N THR A 162 5.10 5.31 1.24
CA THR A 162 4.62 6.06 2.42
C THR A 162 5.01 7.53 2.44
N GLY A 163 5.87 7.98 1.50
CA GLY A 163 6.43 9.32 1.48
C GLY A 163 7.52 9.59 2.53
N SER A 164 8.07 8.55 3.17
CA SER A 164 9.16 8.64 4.15
C SER A 164 10.08 7.44 4.03
N GLU A 165 11.39 7.63 4.16
CA GLU A 165 12.35 6.53 4.22
C GLU A 165 12.24 5.70 5.53
N MET A 166 11.64 6.29 6.56
CA MET A 166 11.43 5.66 7.87
C MET A 166 10.00 5.13 8.00
N PRO A 167 9.82 3.92 8.56
CA PRO A 167 8.49 3.38 8.86
C PRO A 167 7.71 4.27 9.84
N GLY A 168 6.38 4.14 9.83
CA GLY A 168 5.47 4.82 10.77
C GLY A 168 4.52 5.80 10.11
N ARG A 169 4.72 6.12 8.82
CA ARG A 169 3.74 6.89 8.04
C ARG A 169 2.72 5.98 7.35
N PRO A 170 1.50 6.48 7.13
CA PRO A 170 0.49 5.73 6.38
C PRO A 170 0.96 5.44 4.96
N SER A 171 0.62 4.25 4.49
CA SER A 171 0.84 3.89 3.09
C SER A 171 -0.11 4.64 2.16
N PHE A 172 0.23 4.68 0.87
CA PHE A 172 -0.59 5.32 -0.16
C PHE A 172 -2.05 4.83 -0.13
N GLY A 173 -2.27 3.50 -0.03
CA GLY A 173 -3.62 2.95 0.06
C GLY A 173 -4.34 3.31 1.36
N SER A 174 -3.63 3.46 2.48
CA SER A 174 -4.21 3.92 3.74
C SER A 174 -4.66 5.38 3.66
N TRP A 175 -3.92 6.24 2.97
CA TRP A 175 -4.35 7.61 2.70
C TRP A 175 -5.59 7.68 1.81
N LEU A 176 -5.67 6.83 0.77
CA LEU A 176 -6.87 6.74 -0.06
C LEU A 176 -8.09 6.26 0.74
N SER A 177 -7.89 5.23 1.58
CA SER A 177 -8.96 4.75 2.48
C SER A 177 -9.43 5.84 3.45
N TYR A 178 -8.50 6.59 4.04
CA TYR A 178 -8.82 7.68 4.96
C TYR A 178 -9.55 8.84 4.28
N GLY A 179 -9.06 9.30 3.13
CA GLY A 179 -9.58 10.49 2.47
C GLY A 179 -10.83 10.27 1.61
N LEU A 180 -11.01 9.07 1.06
CA LEU A 180 -12.09 8.78 0.10
C LEU A 180 -13.13 7.78 0.64
N GLY A 181 -12.81 7.09 1.73
CA GLY A 181 -13.69 6.06 2.29
C GLY A 181 -13.81 4.82 1.40
N SER A 182 -14.90 4.06 1.56
CA SER A 182 -15.23 2.87 0.78
C SER A 182 -16.57 3.01 0.10
N ALA A 183 -16.66 2.56 -1.14
CA ALA A 183 -17.93 2.39 -1.86
C ALA A 183 -18.56 1.01 -1.59
N ASN A 184 -17.93 0.16 -0.79
CA ASN A 184 -18.35 -1.21 -0.52
C ASN A 184 -18.19 -1.52 0.98
N ASP A 185 -19.24 -2.07 1.59
CA ASP A 185 -19.28 -2.41 3.01
C ASP A 185 -18.88 -3.87 3.30
N GLU A 186 -18.77 -4.72 2.27
CA GLU A 186 -18.48 -6.15 2.41
C GLU A 186 -17.01 -6.51 2.18
N LEU A 187 -16.25 -5.62 1.54
CA LEU A 187 -14.85 -5.80 1.22
C LEU A 187 -14.00 -4.66 1.81
N PRO A 188 -12.74 -4.93 2.14
CA PRO A 188 -11.85 -3.87 2.62
C PRO A 188 -11.61 -2.83 1.53
N THR A 189 -11.54 -1.57 1.95
CA THR A 189 -11.25 -0.44 1.05
C THR A 189 -9.88 -0.57 0.40
N PHE A 190 -8.92 -1.16 1.12
CA PHE A 190 -7.56 -1.33 0.68
C PHE A 190 -7.11 -2.79 0.83
N CYS A 191 -6.80 -3.43 -0.30
CA CYS A 191 -6.28 -4.79 -0.38
C CYS A 191 -4.81 -4.77 -0.79
N ALA A 192 -3.99 -5.56 -0.12
CA ALA A 192 -2.58 -5.77 -0.46
C ALA A 192 -2.37 -7.22 -0.92
N MET A 193 -1.81 -7.41 -2.12
CA MET A 193 -1.51 -8.71 -2.68
C MET A 193 -0.02 -8.84 -2.93
N THR A 194 0.62 -9.86 -2.34
CA THR A 194 2.03 -10.14 -2.57
C THR A 194 2.18 -11.32 -3.51
N SER A 195 2.94 -11.14 -4.59
CA SER A 195 3.18 -12.21 -5.56
C SER A 195 4.36 -13.08 -5.15
N VAL A 196 4.25 -14.38 -5.44
CA VAL A 196 5.32 -15.36 -5.24
C VAL A 196 5.82 -15.81 -6.61
N ASP A 197 7.12 -15.68 -6.84
CA ASP A 197 7.74 -16.14 -8.07
C ASP A 197 7.99 -17.66 -8.06
N ARG A 198 8.30 -18.21 -9.22
CA ARG A 198 8.68 -19.63 -9.39
C ARG A 198 10.07 -19.89 -8.87
N GLU A 199 10.96 -18.90 -8.98
CA GLU A 199 12.38 -19.02 -8.65
C GLU A 199 12.70 -18.30 -7.35
N LEU A 200 13.95 -18.42 -6.92
CA LEU A 200 14.45 -17.77 -5.72
C LEU A 200 14.20 -16.26 -5.80
N SER A 201 13.54 -15.74 -4.78
CA SER A 201 13.39 -14.30 -4.63
C SER A 201 14.78 -13.64 -4.55
N CYS A 202 14.88 -12.38 -4.97
CA CYS A 202 16.10 -11.60 -4.80
C CYS A 202 16.46 -11.31 -3.33
N GLY A 203 15.82 -11.99 -2.38
CA GLY A 203 16.03 -11.79 -0.94
C GLY A 203 15.40 -10.52 -0.38
N GLN A 204 14.61 -9.81 -1.18
CA GLN A 204 13.91 -8.61 -0.70
C GLN A 204 12.76 -8.97 0.23
N ILE A 205 12.75 -8.35 1.40
CA ILE A 205 11.72 -8.57 2.42
C ILE A 205 10.55 -7.63 2.17
N PHE A 206 9.33 -8.17 2.20
CA PHE A 206 8.11 -7.39 2.24
C PHE A 206 7.75 -7.11 3.70
N TYR A 207 7.80 -5.86 4.07
CA TYR A 207 7.44 -5.43 5.42
C TYR A 207 5.98 -5.03 5.50
N ASP A 208 5.33 -5.33 6.62
CA ASP A 208 3.90 -5.04 6.81
C ASP A 208 3.58 -3.54 6.79
N TRP A 209 4.55 -2.67 7.11
CA TRP A 209 4.35 -1.22 7.01
C TRP A 209 4.20 -0.71 5.57
N TYR A 210 4.51 -1.51 4.53
CA TYR A 210 4.29 -1.12 3.14
C TYR A 210 2.81 -0.94 2.78
N TRP A 211 1.92 -1.58 3.55
CA TRP A 211 0.47 -1.39 3.47
C TRP A 211 -0.14 -1.01 4.82
N GLY A 212 0.69 -0.57 5.75
CA GLY A 212 0.28 -0.19 7.11
C GLY A 212 -0.43 1.15 7.16
N SER A 213 -1.26 1.31 8.19
CA SER A 213 -1.98 2.56 8.47
C SER A 213 -1.09 3.65 9.08
N GLY A 214 0.14 3.32 9.52
CA GLY A 214 1.03 4.26 10.19
C GLY A 214 0.39 4.87 11.43
N PHE A 215 0.25 6.20 11.45
CA PHE A 215 -0.42 6.94 12.54
C PHE A 215 -1.94 7.08 12.36
N LEU A 216 -2.50 6.66 11.20
CA LEU A 216 -3.95 6.60 11.02
C LEU A 216 -4.55 5.43 11.80
N PRO A 217 -5.85 5.46 12.11
CA PRO A 217 -6.55 4.32 12.71
C PRO A 217 -6.33 3.02 11.92
N SER A 218 -6.21 1.90 12.63
CA SER A 218 -5.80 0.64 12.02
C SER A 218 -6.81 0.05 11.02
N HIS A 219 -8.05 0.52 10.99
CA HIS A 219 -9.04 0.11 9.98
C HIS A 219 -8.73 0.61 8.55
N HIS A 220 -7.82 1.59 8.41
CA HIS A 220 -7.31 2.03 7.12
C HIS A 220 -6.13 1.22 6.60
N GLN A 221 -5.63 0.25 7.39
CA GLN A 221 -4.55 -0.64 6.97
C GLN A 221 -4.99 -1.56 5.84
N GLY A 222 -4.09 -1.85 4.91
CA GLY A 222 -4.33 -2.82 3.84
C GLY A 222 -4.54 -4.23 4.38
N VAL A 223 -5.59 -4.89 3.91
CA VAL A 223 -5.83 -6.30 4.20
C VAL A 223 -5.02 -7.15 3.24
N LYS A 224 -4.11 -7.96 3.79
CA LYS A 224 -3.23 -8.82 2.99
C LYS A 224 -3.96 -10.06 2.49
N PHE A 225 -4.07 -10.18 1.17
CA PHE A 225 -4.53 -11.38 0.50
C PHE A 225 -3.35 -12.34 0.27
N ARG A 226 -3.56 -13.59 0.59
CA ARG A 226 -2.54 -14.65 0.54
C ARG A 226 -2.71 -15.53 -0.68
N GLY A 227 -1.60 -15.89 -1.30
CA GLY A 227 -1.61 -16.83 -2.42
C GLY A 227 -1.85 -18.29 -2.02
N ASN A 228 -1.66 -18.66 -0.75
CA ASN A 228 -1.83 -20.03 -0.25
C ASN A 228 -2.72 -20.09 0.99
N GLY A 229 -3.51 -21.16 1.12
CA GLY A 229 -4.48 -21.33 2.20
C GLY A 229 -5.68 -20.40 2.06
N ASP A 230 -6.24 -19.97 3.21
CA ASP A 230 -7.30 -18.97 3.21
C ASP A 230 -6.79 -17.68 2.59
N PRO A 231 -7.54 -17.06 1.66
CA PRO A 231 -7.13 -15.79 1.02
C PRO A 231 -6.82 -14.68 2.02
N VAL A 232 -7.56 -14.64 3.11
CA VAL A 232 -7.33 -13.75 4.25
C VAL A 232 -7.18 -14.57 5.51
N LEU A 233 -6.26 -14.18 6.41
CA LEU A 233 -6.06 -14.87 7.68
C LEU A 233 -7.35 -14.92 8.50
N TYR A 234 -7.62 -16.09 9.07
CA TYR A 234 -8.79 -16.32 9.94
C TYR A 234 -10.15 -16.10 9.25
N LEU A 235 -10.19 -16.21 7.92
CA LEU A 235 -11.43 -16.13 7.17
C LEU A 235 -12.34 -17.31 7.49
N SER A 236 -11.80 -18.52 7.51
CA SER A 236 -12.53 -19.75 7.82
C SER A 236 -12.85 -19.86 9.30
N ASN A 237 -14.00 -20.44 9.63
CA ASN A 237 -14.36 -20.74 11.00
C ASN A 237 -13.56 -21.93 11.54
N PRO A 238 -13.16 -21.92 12.82
CA PRO A 238 -12.64 -23.12 13.48
C PRO A 238 -13.65 -24.26 13.46
N ASN A 239 -13.14 -25.50 13.53
CA ASN A 239 -13.99 -26.68 13.61
C ASN A 239 -15.00 -26.59 14.77
N GLY A 240 -16.26 -26.88 14.48
CA GLY A 240 -17.34 -26.81 15.47
C GLY A 240 -17.99 -25.43 15.65
N ILE A 241 -17.51 -24.40 14.97
CA ILE A 241 -18.11 -23.07 14.97
C ILE A 241 -18.78 -22.83 13.60
N ASP A 242 -20.09 -22.80 13.57
CA ASP A 242 -20.83 -22.39 12.40
C ASP A 242 -20.92 -20.85 12.29
N ARG A 243 -21.47 -20.38 11.17
CA ARG A 243 -21.60 -18.94 10.92
C ARG A 243 -22.50 -18.22 11.93
N LYS A 244 -23.56 -18.89 12.41
CA LYS A 244 -24.52 -18.34 13.37
C LYS A 244 -23.87 -18.17 14.75
N LEU A 245 -23.17 -19.21 15.21
CA LEU A 245 -22.44 -19.17 16.49
C LEU A 245 -21.34 -18.10 16.44
N ARG A 246 -20.58 -18.02 15.32
CA ARG A 246 -19.56 -16.98 15.14
C ARG A 246 -20.17 -15.58 15.21
N LYS A 247 -21.32 -15.35 14.57
CA LYS A 247 -22.02 -14.06 14.66
C LYS A 247 -22.34 -13.70 16.10
N SER A 248 -22.94 -14.63 16.86
CA SER A 248 -23.26 -14.41 18.28
C SER A 248 -22.01 -14.08 19.12
N LEU A 249 -20.91 -14.82 18.92
CA LEU A 249 -19.66 -14.55 19.60
C LEU A 249 -19.08 -13.16 19.29
N LEU A 250 -19.20 -12.72 18.06
CA LEU A 250 -18.75 -11.38 17.64
C LEU A 250 -19.65 -10.28 18.21
N ASP A 251 -20.96 -10.49 18.28
CA ASP A 251 -21.90 -9.56 18.89
C ASP A 251 -21.64 -9.41 20.40
N ASP A 252 -21.40 -10.53 21.10
CA ASP A 252 -21.03 -10.53 22.52
C ASP A 252 -19.69 -9.81 22.76
N LEU A 253 -18.70 -10.08 21.90
CA LEU A 253 -17.41 -9.42 21.98
C LEU A 253 -17.52 -7.91 21.70
N ALA A 254 -18.35 -7.51 20.74
CA ALA A 254 -18.62 -6.11 20.44
C ALA A 254 -19.27 -5.41 21.63
N ALA A 255 -20.22 -6.06 22.31
CA ALA A 255 -20.86 -5.53 23.50
C ALA A 255 -19.84 -5.33 24.65
N LEU A 256 -18.97 -6.33 24.92
CA LEU A 256 -17.91 -6.22 25.91
C LEU A 256 -16.91 -5.10 25.57
N ASN A 257 -16.50 -5.02 24.32
CA ASN A 257 -15.58 -3.97 23.87
C ASN A 257 -16.21 -2.58 23.98
N SER A 258 -17.51 -2.44 23.71
CA SER A 258 -18.24 -1.18 23.87
C SER A 258 -18.28 -0.71 25.32
N LEU A 259 -18.51 -1.62 26.28
CA LEU A 259 -18.42 -1.30 27.71
C LEU A 259 -17.01 -0.84 28.07
N ARG A 260 -15.99 -1.56 27.62
CA ARG A 260 -14.60 -1.19 27.86
C ARG A 260 -14.22 0.15 27.22
N GLN A 261 -14.77 0.45 26.06
CA GLN A 261 -14.56 1.73 25.40
C GLN A 261 -15.13 2.89 26.21
N GLN A 262 -16.31 2.70 26.84
CA GLN A 262 -16.91 3.70 27.73
C GLN A 262 -16.05 3.97 28.97
N GLU A 263 -15.40 2.93 29.51
CA GLU A 263 -14.53 3.06 30.68
C GLU A 263 -13.17 3.70 30.33
N ILE A 264 -12.54 3.26 29.24
CA ILE A 264 -11.15 3.61 28.88
C ILE A 264 -11.10 4.78 27.89
N GLY A 265 -12.09 4.90 26.99
CA GLY A 265 -12.16 5.95 25.96
C GLY A 265 -11.12 5.79 24.87
N ASP A 266 -10.52 4.59 24.65
CA ASP A 266 -9.56 4.34 23.57
C ASP A 266 -10.30 4.12 22.24
N PRO A 267 -10.13 4.99 21.23
CA PRO A 267 -10.81 4.86 19.94
C PRO A 267 -10.42 3.60 19.16
N GLU A 268 -9.27 2.98 19.47
CA GLU A 268 -8.84 1.74 18.84
C GLU A 268 -9.77 0.57 19.15
N ILE A 269 -10.50 0.63 20.27
CA ILE A 269 -11.50 -0.39 20.60
C ILE A 269 -12.63 -0.42 19.58
N LEU A 270 -13.12 0.75 19.15
CA LEU A 270 -14.14 0.87 18.10
C LEU A 270 -13.60 0.36 16.76
N THR A 271 -12.35 0.66 16.46
CA THR A 271 -11.67 0.16 15.26
C THR A 271 -11.62 -1.37 15.24
N ARG A 272 -11.33 -2.02 16.37
CA ARG A 272 -11.34 -3.49 16.48
C ARG A 272 -12.72 -4.09 16.26
N ILE A 273 -13.76 -3.47 16.79
CA ILE A 273 -15.15 -3.91 16.54
C ILE A 273 -15.43 -3.90 15.03
N SER A 274 -15.14 -2.78 14.36
CA SER A 274 -15.31 -2.66 12.90
C SER A 274 -14.51 -3.70 12.10
N GLN A 275 -13.28 -4.00 12.54
CA GLN A 275 -12.45 -5.01 11.90
C GLN A 275 -13.03 -6.43 12.04
N TYR A 276 -13.58 -6.79 13.20
CA TYR A 276 -14.23 -8.08 13.38
C TYR A 276 -15.51 -8.22 12.54
N GLU A 277 -16.32 -7.18 12.46
CA GLU A 277 -17.49 -7.15 11.60
C GLU A 277 -17.13 -7.26 10.11
N MET A 278 -16.09 -6.55 9.68
CA MET A 278 -15.57 -6.63 8.32
C MET A 278 -15.09 -8.07 8.02
N ALA A 279 -14.30 -8.69 8.90
CA ALA A 279 -13.84 -10.05 8.72
C ALA A 279 -15.01 -11.06 8.61
N TYR A 280 -16.08 -10.85 9.37
CA TYR A 280 -17.29 -11.68 9.27
C TYR A 280 -18.01 -11.51 7.92
N ARG A 281 -18.16 -10.28 7.43
CA ARG A 281 -18.76 -10.00 6.11
C ARG A 281 -17.92 -10.61 4.98
N MET A 282 -16.62 -10.49 5.06
CA MET A 282 -15.66 -11.05 4.10
C MET A 282 -15.77 -12.58 3.94
N GLN A 283 -16.22 -13.31 4.98
CA GLN A 283 -16.43 -14.76 4.89
C GLN A 283 -17.40 -15.17 3.78
N ALA A 284 -18.39 -14.32 3.46
CA ALA A 284 -19.33 -14.59 2.40
C ALA A 284 -18.81 -14.16 1.02
N SER A 285 -18.12 -13.03 0.94
CA SER A 285 -17.79 -12.38 -0.33
C SER A 285 -16.44 -12.82 -0.91
N ILE A 286 -15.46 -13.16 -0.05
CA ILE A 286 -14.11 -13.52 -0.51
C ILE A 286 -14.07 -14.85 -1.29
N PRO A 287 -14.76 -15.93 -0.91
CA PRO A 287 -14.73 -17.18 -1.69
C PRO A 287 -15.15 -16.97 -3.15
N ASP A 288 -16.26 -16.26 -3.38
CA ASP A 288 -16.76 -15.97 -4.72
C ASP A 288 -15.81 -15.06 -5.51
N LEU A 289 -15.21 -14.06 -4.84
CA LEU A 289 -14.24 -13.16 -5.44
C LEU A 289 -12.98 -13.90 -5.90
N THR A 290 -12.51 -14.84 -5.10
CA THR A 290 -11.24 -15.54 -5.34
C THR A 290 -11.37 -16.78 -6.23
N ASP A 291 -12.59 -17.23 -6.53
CA ASP A 291 -12.82 -18.34 -7.46
C ASP A 291 -12.68 -17.87 -8.90
N ILE A 292 -11.46 -17.98 -9.44
CA ILE A 292 -11.13 -17.64 -10.82
C ILE A 292 -11.55 -18.70 -11.84
N ASN A 293 -12.03 -19.87 -11.41
CA ASN A 293 -12.50 -20.94 -12.33
C ASN A 293 -13.76 -20.53 -13.09
N THR A 294 -14.46 -19.51 -12.62
CA THR A 294 -15.64 -18.93 -13.27
C THR A 294 -15.29 -17.99 -14.42
N GLU A 295 -14.01 -17.63 -14.58
CA GLU A 295 -13.58 -16.74 -15.67
C GLU A 295 -13.56 -17.44 -17.01
N PRO A 296 -14.02 -16.79 -18.09
CA PRO A 296 -13.95 -17.32 -19.44
C PRO A 296 -12.49 -17.57 -19.87
N GLN A 297 -12.25 -18.62 -20.67
CA GLN A 297 -10.89 -18.99 -21.09
C GLN A 297 -10.14 -17.85 -21.78
N HIS A 298 -10.79 -17.08 -22.65
CA HIS A 298 -10.15 -15.95 -23.34
C HIS A 298 -9.67 -14.85 -22.38
N ILE A 299 -10.30 -14.72 -21.21
CA ILE A 299 -9.84 -13.81 -20.16
C ILE A 299 -8.60 -14.39 -19.46
N LEU A 300 -8.63 -15.68 -19.10
CA LEU A 300 -7.47 -16.34 -18.51
C LEU A 300 -6.23 -16.25 -19.41
N ASP A 301 -6.42 -16.42 -20.72
CA ASP A 301 -5.35 -16.35 -21.72
C ASP A 301 -4.66 -14.96 -21.77
N LEU A 302 -5.40 -13.87 -21.49
CA LEU A 302 -4.83 -12.51 -21.43
C LEU A 302 -3.81 -12.35 -20.30
N TYR A 303 -3.97 -13.07 -19.20
CA TYR A 303 -3.06 -13.02 -18.05
C TYR A 303 -1.90 -14.02 -18.15
N GLY A 304 -1.90 -14.87 -19.16
CA GLY A 304 -0.82 -15.80 -19.45
C GLY A 304 -0.85 -17.11 -18.64
N PRO A 305 0.16 -17.99 -18.86
CA PRO A 305 0.12 -19.38 -18.38
C PRO A 305 0.15 -19.51 -16.85
N ASP A 306 0.58 -18.49 -16.13
CA ASP A 306 0.69 -18.53 -14.67
C ASP A 306 -0.57 -18.06 -13.93
N VAL A 307 -1.63 -17.68 -14.65
CA VAL A 307 -2.87 -17.15 -14.03
C VAL A 307 -3.52 -18.14 -13.06
N MET A 308 -3.45 -19.44 -13.35
CA MET A 308 -3.99 -20.48 -12.48
C MET A 308 -3.05 -20.84 -11.32
N ARG A 309 -1.81 -20.37 -11.33
CA ARG A 309 -0.86 -20.61 -10.25
C ARG A 309 -1.14 -19.66 -9.08
N ARG A 310 -1.53 -20.22 -7.95
CA ARG A 310 -1.87 -19.45 -6.75
C ARG A 310 -0.73 -18.54 -6.33
N GLY A 311 -1.07 -17.29 -6.06
CA GLY A 311 -0.13 -16.26 -5.63
C GLY A 311 0.83 -15.76 -6.72
N SER A 312 0.65 -16.17 -7.98
CA SER A 312 1.42 -15.59 -9.10
C SER A 312 1.05 -14.12 -9.31
N PHE A 313 1.95 -13.37 -9.95
CA PHE A 313 1.65 -12.00 -10.35
C PHE A 313 0.45 -11.94 -11.31
N ALA A 314 0.37 -12.87 -12.26
CA ALA A 314 -0.74 -12.99 -13.19
C ALA A 314 -2.08 -13.19 -12.47
N GLN A 315 -2.14 -14.14 -11.51
CA GLN A 315 -3.34 -14.36 -10.71
C GLN A 315 -3.72 -13.12 -9.89
N ASN A 316 -2.75 -12.46 -9.24
CA ASN A 316 -3.01 -11.26 -8.46
C ASN A 316 -3.55 -10.11 -9.34
N CYS A 317 -3.05 -9.96 -10.57
CA CYS A 317 -3.59 -8.99 -11.53
C CYS A 317 -5.04 -9.30 -11.91
N LEU A 318 -5.38 -10.57 -12.13
CA LEU A 318 -6.75 -11.00 -12.40
C LEU A 318 -7.67 -10.72 -11.21
N LEU A 319 -7.25 -11.08 -10.00
CA LEU A 319 -8.02 -10.82 -8.77
C LEU A 319 -8.21 -9.31 -8.51
N ALA A 320 -7.20 -8.49 -8.81
CA ALA A 320 -7.32 -7.03 -8.65
C ALA A 320 -8.33 -6.41 -9.63
N ARG A 321 -8.60 -7.04 -10.77
CA ARG A 321 -9.63 -6.62 -11.73
C ARG A 321 -11.04 -6.98 -11.25
N ARG A 322 -11.20 -8.12 -10.59
CA ARG A 322 -12.50 -8.59 -10.06
C ARG A 322 -12.98 -7.73 -8.90
#